data_96500eac94699ed375985dad262aa008
#
_entry.id   96500eac94699ed375985dad262aa008
#
_cell.length_a   1.000
_cell.length_b   1.000
_cell.length_c   1.000
_cell.angle_alpha   90.00
_cell.angle_beta   90.00
_cell.angle_gamma   90.00
#
_symmetry.space_group_name_H-M   'P 1'
#
loop_
_entity.id
_entity.type
_entity.pdbx_description
1 polymer ?
#
loop_
_entity_poly.entity_id
_entity_poly.type
_entity_poly.pdbx_seq_one_letter_code
_entity_poly.pdbx_strand_id
1 'polypeptide(L)'
;MTRSLRARTAIIGTGRSQVGRVPGRSPLLLAADAARAALDDAGLRKTDIDGVLASPALAAPFHRFSVAFSEYLGIQPTFSNTLQVSGATAATQFNIAAAAIAGGLAETILIVGADSLLTGLTSELAQRALTESRDQQYEMPFGIPVANTFAMTALRHMHEYGTTAEQLAMVAVIEREHAARTPGAQMTAPICVDDVLNSGWVTTPYHKLDCSLISDGGAAFVVTSAERAQALGVPKPVYILGGGECYTHEHIFLMPSLTTTGAVQSSAKAYAMAGCTAREIDVAGVYDCFTGTVIMMLEDLGFCPKGEGGRFVADRQITYGGAIPCNTHGGLLSFAHSGMPGSLFHFDEIVRQLRGECGARQVAGAELALVHSLGGGFATQATTILGSAATV
;
A
#
# COMPACT_ATOMS: atom_id res chain seq x y z
N MET A 1 -12.18 -30.06 -6.37
CA MET A 1 -12.29 -29.10 -5.26
C MET A 1 -11.10 -28.16 -5.36
N THR A 2 -11.31 -26.89 -5.71
CA THR A 2 -10.27 -25.87 -5.65
C THR A 2 -9.85 -25.69 -4.19
N ARG A 3 -8.60 -26.02 -3.87
CA ARG A 3 -8.06 -25.79 -2.52
C ARG A 3 -8.07 -24.29 -2.25
N SER A 4 -8.82 -23.84 -1.25
CA SER A 4 -8.78 -22.43 -0.80
C SER A 4 -7.35 -22.05 -0.40
N LEU A 5 -6.95 -20.81 -0.71
CA LEU A 5 -5.67 -20.25 -0.26
C LEU A 5 -5.76 -19.68 1.17
N ARG A 6 -6.98 -19.60 1.73
CA ARG A 6 -7.23 -19.03 3.05
C ARG A 6 -6.34 -19.67 4.11
N ALA A 7 -5.59 -18.87 4.82
CA ALA A 7 -4.71 -19.22 5.93
C ALA A 7 -3.63 -20.28 5.62
N ARG A 8 -3.29 -20.51 4.33
CA ARG A 8 -2.23 -21.45 3.95
C ARG A 8 -0.85 -20.85 4.04
N THR A 9 -0.76 -19.54 4.15
CA THR A 9 0.50 -18.79 4.23
C THR A 9 0.44 -17.76 5.33
N ALA A 10 1.58 -17.47 5.91
CA ALA A 10 1.75 -16.50 6.96
C ALA A 10 2.94 -15.56 6.70
N ILE A 11 2.77 -14.31 7.07
CA ILE A 11 3.85 -13.34 7.20
C ILE A 11 4.50 -13.57 8.56
N ILE A 12 5.77 -13.92 8.54
CA ILE A 12 6.53 -14.25 9.75
C ILE A 12 7.58 -13.21 10.11
N GLY A 13 7.90 -12.30 9.19
CA GLY A 13 8.81 -11.18 9.42
C GLY A 13 8.40 -9.95 8.63
N THR A 14 8.59 -8.78 9.23
CA THR A 14 8.42 -7.47 8.60
C THR A 14 9.58 -6.56 8.98
N GLY A 15 10.01 -5.73 8.04
CA GLY A 15 11.08 -4.77 8.26
C GLY A 15 11.00 -3.59 7.30
N ARG A 16 11.49 -2.45 7.77
CA ARG A 16 11.58 -1.24 6.93
C ARG A 16 12.96 -0.62 7.06
N SER A 17 13.37 0.07 6.00
CA SER A 17 14.53 0.96 6.05
C SER A 17 14.18 2.27 6.75
N GLN A 18 15.15 3.15 6.94
CA GLN A 18 14.87 4.54 7.22
C GLN A 18 14.02 5.14 6.09
N VAL A 19 13.07 6.03 6.43
CA VAL A 19 12.18 6.71 5.49
C VAL A 19 12.36 8.23 5.53
N GLY A 20 11.87 8.92 4.50
CA GLY A 20 11.94 10.36 4.39
C GLY A 20 13.15 10.80 3.53
N ARG A 21 13.96 11.74 3.99
CA ARG A 21 15.13 12.20 3.26
C ARG A 21 16.37 11.40 3.69
N VAL A 22 16.83 10.47 2.83
CA VAL A 22 17.93 9.54 3.15
C VAL A 22 19.04 9.62 2.08
N PRO A 23 19.81 10.72 2.06
CA PRO A 23 20.79 10.96 0.99
C PRO A 23 21.89 9.90 0.98
N GLY A 24 22.38 9.59 -0.23
CA GLY A 24 23.47 8.62 -0.42
C GLY A 24 23.05 7.14 -0.31
N ARG A 25 21.77 6.85 -0.15
CA ARG A 25 21.24 5.48 -0.12
C ARG A 25 20.54 5.15 -1.43
N SER A 26 21.08 4.18 -2.17
CA SER A 26 20.43 3.68 -3.38
C SER A 26 19.21 2.81 -3.05
N PRO A 27 18.28 2.59 -4.01
CA PRO A 27 17.17 1.66 -3.81
C PRO A 27 17.60 0.27 -3.35
N LEU A 28 18.72 -0.27 -3.87
CA LEU A 28 19.26 -1.57 -3.44
C LEU A 28 19.71 -1.57 -1.98
N LEU A 29 20.34 -0.48 -1.53
CA LEU A 29 20.77 -0.35 -0.13
C LEU A 29 19.57 -0.26 0.81
N LEU A 30 18.55 0.54 0.46
CA LEU A 30 17.32 0.67 1.24
C LEU A 30 16.55 -0.66 1.29
N ALA A 31 16.48 -1.37 0.15
CA ALA A 31 15.88 -2.71 0.07
C ALA A 31 16.62 -3.73 0.95
N ALA A 32 17.96 -3.70 0.96
CA ALA A 32 18.77 -4.60 1.79
C ALA A 32 18.61 -4.30 3.29
N ASP A 33 18.51 -3.02 3.69
CA ASP A 33 18.24 -2.67 5.09
C ASP A 33 16.87 -3.18 5.54
N ALA A 34 15.82 -2.99 4.71
CA ALA A 34 14.49 -3.49 4.98
C ALA A 34 14.46 -5.03 5.06
N ALA A 35 15.13 -5.70 4.11
CA ALA A 35 15.22 -7.16 4.07
C ALA A 35 15.94 -7.73 5.30
N ARG A 36 17.04 -7.09 5.73
CA ARG A 36 17.75 -7.50 6.95
C ARG A 36 16.83 -7.41 8.16
N ALA A 37 16.14 -6.28 8.33
CA ALA A 37 15.20 -6.10 9.43
C ALA A 37 14.06 -7.14 9.41
N ALA A 38 13.54 -7.49 8.23
CA ALA A 38 12.50 -8.53 8.09
C ALA A 38 13.01 -9.94 8.40
N LEU A 39 14.25 -10.26 8.01
CA LEU A 39 14.89 -11.53 8.34
C LEU A 39 15.18 -11.65 9.84
N ASP A 40 15.68 -10.58 10.46
CA ASP A 40 15.94 -10.52 11.90
C ASP A 40 14.63 -10.70 12.69
N ASP A 41 13.54 -10.05 12.26
CA ASP A 41 12.20 -10.20 12.85
C ASP A 41 11.64 -11.63 12.69
N ALA A 42 11.91 -12.28 11.56
CA ALA A 42 11.53 -13.68 11.31
C ALA A 42 12.43 -14.70 12.04
N GLY A 43 13.59 -14.29 12.57
CA GLY A 43 14.60 -15.20 13.10
C GLY A 43 15.25 -16.10 12.04
N LEU A 44 15.26 -15.66 10.77
CA LEU A 44 15.78 -16.41 9.63
C LEU A 44 17.06 -15.81 9.07
N ARG A 45 17.87 -16.66 8.43
CA ARG A 45 19.03 -16.23 7.66
C ARG A 45 18.64 -16.02 6.19
N LYS A 46 19.39 -15.20 5.47
CA LYS A 46 19.17 -15.00 4.03
C LYS A 46 19.24 -16.31 3.21
N THR A 47 19.97 -17.32 3.69
CA THR A 47 20.08 -18.66 3.07
C THR A 47 18.80 -19.49 3.20
N ASP A 48 17.87 -19.08 4.03
CA ASP A 48 16.60 -19.77 4.23
C ASP A 48 15.51 -19.25 3.24
N ILE A 49 15.87 -18.28 2.38
CA ILE A 49 15.01 -17.68 1.35
C ILE A 49 15.25 -18.40 0.01
N ASP A 50 14.20 -18.99 -0.54
CA ASP A 50 14.18 -19.65 -1.85
C ASP A 50 13.31 -18.93 -2.89
N GLY A 51 12.57 -17.89 -2.48
CA GLY A 51 11.78 -17.03 -3.37
C GLY A 51 12.00 -15.54 -3.12
N VAL A 52 11.96 -14.71 -4.19
CA VAL A 52 12.02 -13.23 -4.11
C VAL A 52 10.98 -12.60 -5.01
N LEU A 53 10.14 -11.76 -4.43
CA LEU A 53 9.23 -10.87 -5.16
C LEU A 53 9.63 -9.42 -4.89
N ALA A 54 10.01 -8.67 -5.92
CA ALA A 54 10.48 -7.31 -5.78
C ALA A 54 9.64 -6.32 -6.57
N SER A 55 9.47 -5.10 -6.02
CA SER A 55 9.00 -3.94 -6.79
C SER A 55 10.16 -3.33 -7.56
N PRO A 56 9.96 -2.82 -8.79
CA PRO A 56 10.98 -2.02 -9.44
C PRO A 56 11.17 -0.68 -8.71
N ALA A 57 12.31 -0.05 -8.94
CA ALA A 57 12.63 1.28 -8.42
C ALA A 57 12.78 2.28 -9.58
N LEU A 58 12.22 3.48 -9.46
CA LEU A 58 12.35 4.53 -10.46
C LEU A 58 13.73 5.19 -10.44
N ALA A 59 14.29 5.39 -9.25
CA ALA A 59 15.61 6.02 -9.09
C ALA A 59 16.79 5.09 -9.49
N ALA A 60 16.54 3.78 -9.63
CA ALA A 60 17.53 2.83 -10.15
C ALA A 60 16.80 1.77 -11.00
N PRO A 61 16.49 2.07 -12.27
CA PRO A 61 15.63 1.27 -13.12
C PRO A 61 16.35 0.01 -13.64
N PHE A 62 16.51 -0.99 -12.79
CA PHE A 62 16.91 -2.33 -13.23
C PHE A 62 15.71 -3.07 -13.80
N HIS A 63 15.76 -3.50 -15.05
CA HIS A 63 14.68 -4.32 -15.66
C HIS A 63 14.36 -5.59 -14.86
N ARG A 64 15.37 -6.15 -14.21
CA ARG A 64 15.26 -7.34 -13.36
C ARG A 64 15.67 -7.01 -11.94
N PHE A 65 14.92 -6.12 -11.29
CA PHE A 65 15.26 -5.63 -9.95
C PHE A 65 15.39 -6.78 -8.94
N SER A 66 14.50 -7.80 -9.00
CA SER A 66 14.57 -8.97 -8.11
C SER A 66 15.87 -9.75 -8.26
N VAL A 67 16.40 -9.89 -9.49
CA VAL A 67 17.68 -10.57 -9.75
C VAL A 67 18.85 -9.73 -9.25
N ALA A 68 18.88 -8.42 -9.57
CA ALA A 68 19.92 -7.51 -9.09
C ALA A 68 19.94 -7.43 -7.56
N PHE A 69 18.78 -7.41 -6.92
CA PHE A 69 18.65 -7.45 -5.47
C PHE A 69 19.15 -8.78 -4.87
N SER A 70 18.80 -9.93 -5.49
CA SER A 70 19.26 -11.26 -5.03
C SER A 70 20.78 -11.38 -5.12
N GLU A 71 21.36 -10.89 -6.22
CA GLU A 71 22.83 -10.82 -6.38
C GLU A 71 23.46 -9.94 -5.30
N TYR A 72 22.91 -8.75 -5.05
CA TYR A 72 23.39 -7.83 -4.02
C TYR A 72 23.28 -8.44 -2.61
N LEU A 73 22.18 -9.14 -2.31
CA LEU A 73 21.97 -9.82 -1.02
C LEU A 73 22.83 -11.10 -0.90
N GLY A 74 23.34 -11.62 -2.02
CA GLY A 74 24.13 -12.86 -2.08
C GLY A 74 23.27 -14.11 -1.84
N ILE A 75 22.11 -14.19 -2.49
CA ILE A 75 21.19 -15.34 -2.47
C ILE A 75 20.89 -15.81 -3.89
N GLN A 76 20.49 -17.07 -4.03
CA GLN A 76 20.15 -17.69 -5.33
C GLN A 76 18.76 -18.33 -5.23
N PRO A 77 17.68 -17.53 -5.29
CA PRO A 77 16.32 -18.03 -5.18
C PRO A 77 15.95 -18.85 -6.42
N THR A 78 15.15 -19.91 -6.24
CA THR A 78 14.59 -20.72 -7.34
C THR A 78 13.30 -20.11 -7.91
N PHE A 79 12.67 -19.19 -7.18
CA PHE A 79 11.52 -18.43 -7.60
C PHE A 79 11.80 -16.92 -7.47
N SER A 80 11.73 -16.18 -8.58
CA SER A 80 12.03 -14.73 -8.54
C SER A 80 11.27 -13.96 -9.61
N ASN A 81 10.60 -12.87 -9.20
CA ASN A 81 9.90 -11.97 -10.11
C ASN A 81 10.03 -10.50 -9.69
N THR A 82 10.16 -9.62 -10.67
CA THR A 82 9.97 -8.18 -10.50
C THR A 82 8.57 -7.85 -11.00
N LEU A 83 7.70 -7.41 -10.08
CA LEU A 83 6.29 -7.11 -10.37
C LEU A 83 6.08 -5.61 -10.49
N GLN A 84 5.37 -5.20 -11.53
CA GLN A 84 5.05 -3.80 -11.79
C GLN A 84 3.58 -3.65 -12.22
N VAL A 85 2.74 -3.32 -11.26
CA VAL A 85 1.34 -2.91 -11.48
C VAL A 85 1.09 -1.58 -10.73
N SER A 86 2.03 -0.66 -10.89
CA SER A 86 2.05 0.65 -10.23
C SER A 86 1.91 0.52 -8.70
N GLY A 87 1.14 1.38 -8.02
CA GLY A 87 0.96 1.34 -6.57
C GLY A 87 0.23 0.09 -6.06
N ALA A 88 -0.45 -0.70 -6.92
CA ALA A 88 -1.08 -1.97 -6.55
C ALA A 88 -0.04 -3.11 -6.35
N THR A 89 1.22 -2.89 -6.73
CA THR A 89 2.28 -3.91 -6.70
C THR A 89 2.41 -4.61 -5.36
N ALA A 90 2.31 -3.90 -4.24
CA ALA A 90 2.46 -4.49 -2.92
C ALA A 90 1.43 -5.59 -2.64
N ALA A 91 0.13 -5.30 -2.74
CA ALA A 91 -0.91 -6.30 -2.49
C ALA A 91 -0.85 -7.46 -3.49
N THR A 92 -0.52 -7.18 -4.77
CA THR A 92 -0.28 -8.21 -5.79
C THR A 92 0.88 -9.14 -5.39
N GLN A 93 1.97 -8.62 -4.81
CA GLN A 93 3.09 -9.44 -4.33
C GLN A 93 2.63 -10.42 -3.24
N PHE A 94 1.81 -10.00 -2.27
CA PHE A 94 1.30 -10.89 -1.24
C PHE A 94 0.34 -11.95 -1.80
N ASN A 95 -0.54 -11.58 -2.73
CA ASN A 95 -1.43 -12.52 -3.40
C ASN A 95 -0.65 -13.58 -4.21
N ILE A 96 0.39 -13.16 -4.94
CA ILE A 96 1.26 -14.08 -5.69
C ILE A 96 2.11 -14.94 -4.75
N ALA A 97 2.66 -14.39 -3.66
CA ALA A 97 3.41 -15.17 -2.68
C ALA A 97 2.55 -16.28 -2.07
N ALA A 98 1.31 -15.96 -1.70
CA ALA A 98 0.37 -16.96 -1.18
C ALA A 98 0.10 -18.07 -2.19
N ALA A 99 -0.12 -17.74 -3.47
CA ALA A 99 -0.36 -18.71 -4.53
C ALA A 99 0.89 -19.55 -4.84
N ALA A 100 2.06 -18.92 -4.90
CA ALA A 100 3.34 -19.60 -5.22
C ALA A 100 3.71 -20.61 -4.12
N ILE A 101 3.63 -20.23 -2.85
CA ILE A 101 3.90 -21.11 -1.71
C ILE A 101 2.87 -22.27 -1.67
N ALA A 102 1.59 -21.96 -1.81
CA ALA A 102 0.54 -22.99 -1.82
C ALA A 102 0.65 -23.94 -3.02
N GLY A 103 1.25 -23.48 -4.14
CA GLY A 103 1.56 -24.23 -5.34
C GLY A 103 2.90 -24.99 -5.30
N GLY A 104 3.72 -24.81 -4.25
CA GLY A 104 5.03 -25.46 -4.11
C GLY A 104 6.12 -24.89 -5.01
N LEU A 105 5.98 -23.65 -5.51
CA LEU A 105 7.02 -22.98 -6.31
C LEU A 105 8.16 -22.42 -5.45
N ALA A 106 7.88 -22.11 -4.19
CA ALA A 106 8.81 -21.69 -3.17
C ALA A 106 8.27 -22.05 -1.79
N GLU A 107 9.14 -22.16 -0.80
CA GLU A 107 8.76 -22.41 0.60
C GLU A 107 8.78 -21.14 1.43
N THR A 108 9.75 -20.26 1.18
CA THR A 108 9.93 -19.01 1.94
C THR A 108 10.28 -17.87 0.97
N ILE A 109 9.33 -16.94 0.82
CA ILE A 109 9.43 -15.81 -0.11
C ILE A 109 9.75 -14.53 0.65
N LEU A 110 10.79 -13.84 0.19
CA LEU A 110 11.09 -12.46 0.58
C LEU A 110 10.39 -11.51 -0.38
N ILE A 111 9.41 -10.76 0.11
CA ILE A 111 8.80 -9.63 -0.59
C ILE A 111 9.60 -8.39 -0.24
N VAL A 112 9.99 -7.58 -1.24
CA VAL A 112 10.78 -6.38 -1.01
C VAL A 112 10.46 -5.29 -2.01
N GLY A 113 10.48 -4.04 -1.54
CA GLY A 113 10.41 -2.86 -2.39
C GLY A 113 11.01 -1.66 -1.70
N ALA A 114 11.80 -0.89 -2.43
CA ALA A 114 12.39 0.35 -1.95
C ALA A 114 12.69 1.29 -3.12
N ASP A 115 12.63 2.58 -2.85
CA ASP A 115 13.07 3.59 -3.81
C ASP A 115 13.70 4.79 -3.09
N SER A 116 14.51 5.56 -3.79
CA SER A 116 15.12 6.82 -3.32
C SER A 116 14.56 8.01 -4.12
N LEU A 117 13.22 8.16 -4.13
CA LEU A 117 12.54 9.16 -4.94
C LEU A 117 12.89 10.60 -4.55
N LEU A 118 13.05 10.87 -3.27
CA LEU A 118 13.29 12.22 -2.77
C LEU A 118 14.73 12.70 -3.04
N THR A 119 15.70 11.77 -2.97
CA THR A 119 17.11 12.14 -3.08
C THR A 119 17.82 11.56 -4.30
N GLY A 120 17.28 10.53 -4.93
CA GLY A 120 17.89 9.81 -6.04
C GLY A 120 17.22 9.96 -7.39
N LEU A 121 15.97 10.46 -7.45
CA LEU A 121 15.26 10.65 -8.71
C LEU A 121 15.78 11.91 -9.44
N THR A 122 16.37 11.71 -10.61
CA THR A 122 16.79 12.82 -11.49
C THR A 122 15.60 13.36 -12.29
N SER A 123 15.71 14.61 -12.78
CA SER A 123 14.68 15.19 -13.65
C SER A 123 14.46 14.37 -14.93
N GLU A 124 15.52 13.76 -15.48
CA GLU A 124 15.43 12.88 -16.64
C GLU A 124 14.63 11.61 -16.36
N LEU A 125 14.91 10.92 -15.24
CA LEU A 125 14.17 9.74 -14.82
C LEU A 125 12.70 10.05 -14.51
N ALA A 126 12.44 11.21 -13.87
CA ALA A 126 11.08 11.66 -13.60
C ALA A 126 10.29 11.93 -14.88
N GLN A 127 10.91 12.63 -15.85
CA GLN A 127 10.32 12.91 -17.16
C GLN A 127 10.04 11.62 -17.93
N ARG A 128 11.00 10.69 -17.95
CA ARG A 128 10.84 9.39 -18.58
C ARG A 128 9.67 8.60 -17.99
N ALA A 129 9.58 8.51 -16.68
CA ALA A 129 8.49 7.81 -15.99
C ALA A 129 7.11 8.43 -16.32
N LEU A 130 7.03 9.75 -16.46
CA LEU A 130 5.80 10.44 -16.84
C LEU A 130 5.42 10.19 -18.31
N THR A 131 6.38 10.16 -19.23
CA THR A 131 6.11 9.97 -20.66
C THR A 131 5.81 8.53 -21.03
N GLU A 132 6.52 7.57 -20.43
CA GLU A 132 6.34 6.14 -20.74
C GLU A 132 5.02 5.55 -20.24
N SER A 133 4.36 6.20 -19.27
CA SER A 133 3.11 5.74 -18.67
C SER A 133 1.85 6.41 -19.27
N ARG A 134 1.99 7.18 -20.36
CA ARG A 134 0.89 7.98 -20.92
C ARG A 134 0.69 7.73 -22.41
N ASP A 135 -0.56 7.77 -22.84
CA ASP A 135 -0.88 7.72 -24.27
C ASP A 135 -0.37 8.98 -24.96
N GLN A 136 0.41 8.78 -26.05
CA GLN A 136 1.09 9.87 -26.74
C GLN A 136 0.13 10.76 -27.54
N GLN A 137 -1.04 10.25 -27.90
CA GLN A 137 -2.03 10.96 -28.72
C GLN A 137 -3.13 11.60 -27.88
N TYR A 138 -3.63 10.92 -26.86
CA TYR A 138 -4.83 11.32 -26.12
C TYR A 138 -4.55 11.86 -24.71
N GLU A 139 -3.34 11.67 -24.17
CA GLU A 139 -2.99 12.17 -22.84
C GLU A 139 -1.85 13.19 -22.87
N MET A 140 -0.74 12.89 -23.54
CA MET A 140 0.43 13.77 -23.59
C MET A 140 0.17 15.19 -24.12
N PRO A 141 -0.67 15.43 -25.16
CA PRO A 141 -0.95 16.78 -25.64
C PRO A 141 -1.62 17.68 -24.59
N PHE A 142 -2.30 17.09 -23.60
CA PHE A 142 -2.96 17.81 -22.51
C PHE A 142 -2.08 17.94 -21.27
N GLY A 143 -0.86 17.42 -21.31
CA GLY A 143 0.11 17.52 -20.21
C GLY A 143 -0.43 16.96 -18.90
N ILE A 144 -0.97 15.72 -18.90
CA ILE A 144 -1.63 15.15 -17.75
C ILE A 144 -0.60 14.56 -16.75
N PRO A 145 -0.14 15.30 -15.71
CA PRO A 145 0.59 14.72 -14.60
C PRO A 145 -0.31 13.76 -13.80
N VAL A 146 0.30 12.88 -13.01
CA VAL A 146 -0.42 11.88 -12.20
C VAL A 146 -1.52 12.53 -11.35
N ALA A 147 -1.26 13.70 -10.76
CA ALA A 147 -2.24 14.42 -9.94
C ALA A 147 -3.53 14.76 -10.70
N ASN A 148 -3.44 15.10 -11.99
CA ASN A 148 -4.62 15.47 -12.78
C ASN A 148 -5.55 14.28 -13.02
N THR A 149 -5.02 13.07 -13.17
CA THR A 149 -5.82 11.85 -13.32
C THR A 149 -6.70 11.64 -12.08
N PHE A 150 -6.12 11.77 -10.88
CA PHE A 150 -6.86 11.64 -9.64
C PHE A 150 -7.78 12.85 -9.36
N ALA A 151 -7.41 14.03 -9.84
CA ALA A 151 -8.24 15.24 -9.71
C ALA A 151 -9.54 15.13 -10.52
N MET A 152 -9.49 14.56 -11.73
CA MET A 152 -10.71 14.35 -12.55
C MET A 152 -11.73 13.45 -11.85
N THR A 153 -11.28 12.38 -11.20
CA THR A 153 -12.16 11.49 -10.44
C THR A 153 -12.72 12.18 -9.20
N ALA A 154 -11.89 12.94 -8.47
CA ALA A 154 -12.33 13.70 -7.31
C ALA A 154 -13.36 14.77 -7.67
N LEU A 155 -13.11 15.54 -8.75
CA LEU A 155 -14.08 16.53 -9.26
C LEU A 155 -15.40 15.88 -9.66
N ARG A 156 -15.35 14.72 -10.29
CA ARG A 156 -16.56 13.97 -10.65
C ARG A 156 -17.32 13.51 -9.42
N HIS A 157 -16.63 13.02 -8.40
CA HIS A 157 -17.22 12.62 -7.13
C HIS A 157 -17.84 13.81 -6.40
N MET A 158 -17.17 14.96 -6.36
CA MET A 158 -17.69 16.21 -5.81
C MET A 158 -18.97 16.65 -6.55
N HIS A 159 -18.99 16.53 -7.87
CA HIS A 159 -20.15 16.90 -8.68
C HIS A 159 -21.35 15.96 -8.46
N GLU A 160 -21.14 14.65 -8.41
CA GLU A 160 -22.22 13.66 -8.29
C GLU A 160 -22.79 13.56 -6.87
N TYR A 161 -21.91 13.66 -5.87
CA TYR A 161 -22.27 13.35 -4.47
C TYR A 161 -22.15 14.55 -3.52
N GLY A 162 -21.68 15.70 -4.00
CA GLY A 162 -21.56 16.90 -3.17
C GLY A 162 -20.41 16.87 -2.19
N THR A 163 -19.42 16.00 -2.36
CA THR A 163 -18.20 15.99 -1.52
C THR A 163 -17.52 17.35 -1.56
N THR A 164 -17.10 17.87 -0.41
CA THR A 164 -16.52 19.21 -0.30
C THR A 164 -15.00 19.19 -0.14
N ALA A 165 -14.35 20.34 -0.35
CA ALA A 165 -12.92 20.48 -0.15
C ALA A 165 -12.50 20.25 1.30
N GLU A 166 -13.36 20.64 2.27
CA GLU A 166 -13.13 20.42 3.68
C GLU A 166 -13.16 18.92 4.04
N GLN A 167 -14.03 18.15 3.38
CA GLN A 167 -14.08 16.69 3.55
C GLN A 167 -12.83 16.01 2.99
N LEU A 168 -12.31 16.49 1.86
CA LEU A 168 -11.01 16.06 1.34
C LEU A 168 -9.89 16.37 2.34
N ALA A 169 -9.84 17.64 2.79
CA ALA A 169 -8.82 18.10 3.73
C ALA A 169 -8.83 17.33 5.06
N MET A 170 -10.00 16.90 5.53
CA MET A 170 -10.12 16.14 6.78
C MET A 170 -9.39 14.79 6.72
N VAL A 171 -9.26 14.15 5.56
CA VAL A 171 -8.41 12.95 5.39
C VAL A 171 -6.98 13.26 5.79
N ALA A 172 -6.40 14.34 5.24
CA ALA A 172 -5.02 14.73 5.53
C ALA A 172 -4.82 15.10 7.01
N VAL A 173 -5.81 15.77 7.63
CA VAL A 173 -5.79 16.11 9.06
C VAL A 173 -5.73 14.85 9.91
N ILE A 174 -6.62 13.88 9.67
CA ILE A 174 -6.67 12.63 10.45
C ILE A 174 -5.38 11.83 10.28
N GLU A 175 -4.89 11.67 9.05
CA GLU A 175 -3.66 10.92 8.82
C GLU A 175 -2.42 11.62 9.42
N ARG A 176 -2.41 12.96 9.50
CA ARG A 176 -1.38 13.71 10.22
C ARG A 176 -1.45 13.48 11.74
N GLU A 177 -2.64 13.40 12.32
CA GLU A 177 -2.82 13.02 13.72
C GLU A 177 -2.31 11.60 14.00
N HIS A 178 -2.52 10.66 13.06
CA HIS A 178 -1.97 9.30 13.14
C HIS A 178 -0.44 9.30 13.05
N ALA A 179 0.13 10.05 12.10
CA ALA A 179 1.57 10.18 11.92
C ALA A 179 2.26 10.78 13.14
N ALA A 180 1.62 11.72 13.85
CA ALA A 180 2.16 12.31 15.09
C ALA A 180 2.40 11.27 16.21
N ARG A 181 1.76 10.11 16.14
CA ARG A 181 1.95 8.98 17.07
C ARG A 181 2.91 7.92 16.54
N THR A 182 3.45 8.12 15.32
CA THR A 182 4.24 7.10 14.62
C THR A 182 5.73 7.48 14.62
N PRO A 183 6.58 6.76 15.35
CA PRO A 183 8.01 7.00 15.32
C PRO A 183 8.59 6.88 13.91
N GLY A 184 9.33 7.90 13.48
CA GLY A 184 9.97 7.95 12.17
C GLY A 184 9.07 8.40 11.02
N ALA A 185 7.82 8.80 11.27
CA ALA A 185 7.00 9.45 10.24
C ALA A 185 7.65 10.75 9.74
N GLN A 186 7.57 10.98 8.43
CA GLN A 186 8.23 12.14 7.79
C GLN A 186 7.59 13.47 8.20
N MET A 187 6.25 13.49 8.38
CA MET A 187 5.49 14.69 8.73
C MET A 187 4.65 14.42 9.98
N THR A 188 5.01 15.07 11.10
CA THR A 188 4.37 14.84 12.40
C THR A 188 3.73 16.09 13.02
N ALA A 189 4.05 17.29 12.49
CA ALA A 189 3.47 18.52 12.99
C ALA A 189 1.96 18.56 12.71
N PRO A 190 1.10 18.79 13.71
CA PRO A 190 -0.36 18.86 13.52
C PRO A 190 -0.75 19.89 12.46
N ILE A 191 -1.83 19.61 11.74
CA ILE A 191 -2.47 20.52 10.78
C ILE A 191 -3.96 20.56 11.01
N CYS A 192 -4.61 21.63 10.55
CA CYS A 192 -6.06 21.75 10.52
C CYS A 192 -6.57 21.85 9.06
N VAL A 193 -7.87 21.84 8.87
CA VAL A 193 -8.52 21.95 7.55
C VAL A 193 -8.05 23.21 6.82
N ASP A 194 -7.99 24.36 7.51
CA ASP A 194 -7.54 25.62 6.91
C ASP A 194 -6.07 25.55 6.42
N ASP A 195 -5.20 24.82 7.13
CA ASP A 195 -3.82 24.63 6.70
C ASP A 195 -3.77 23.87 5.37
N VAL A 196 -4.64 22.88 5.18
CA VAL A 196 -4.72 22.11 3.92
C VAL A 196 -5.22 23.02 2.80
N LEU A 197 -6.34 23.71 2.99
CA LEU A 197 -6.97 24.57 2.00
C LEU A 197 -6.09 25.76 1.60
N ASN A 198 -5.22 26.21 2.48
CA ASN A 198 -4.26 27.32 2.22
C ASN A 198 -2.86 26.84 1.81
N SER A 199 -2.61 25.55 1.62
CA SER A 199 -1.28 24.99 1.33
C SER A 199 -0.80 25.19 -0.12
N GLY A 200 -1.58 25.90 -0.94
CA GLY A 200 -1.31 26.18 -2.36
C GLY A 200 -1.80 25.07 -3.29
N TRP A 201 -2.24 25.45 -4.48
CA TRP A 201 -2.79 24.57 -5.49
C TRP A 201 -1.72 23.67 -6.15
N VAL A 202 -2.06 22.39 -6.31
CA VAL A 202 -1.35 21.46 -7.19
C VAL A 202 -2.16 21.30 -8.48
N THR A 203 -3.44 20.93 -8.36
CA THR A 203 -4.42 20.83 -9.44
C THR A 203 -5.80 20.77 -8.80
N THR A 204 -6.78 21.54 -9.29
CA THR A 204 -8.14 21.52 -8.72
C THR A 204 -8.72 20.10 -8.73
N PRO A 205 -9.24 19.57 -7.58
CA PRO A 205 -9.51 20.25 -6.32
C PRO A 205 -8.37 20.15 -5.29
N TYR A 206 -7.22 19.60 -5.64
CA TYR A 206 -6.13 19.27 -4.70
C TYR A 206 -5.18 20.43 -4.42
N HIS A 207 -4.96 20.68 -3.14
CA HIS A 207 -3.88 21.49 -2.62
C HIS A 207 -2.67 20.61 -2.29
N LYS A 208 -1.55 21.25 -1.91
CA LYS A 208 -0.31 20.53 -1.62
C LYS A 208 -0.46 19.47 -0.54
N LEU A 209 -1.22 19.74 0.52
CA LEU A 209 -1.41 18.78 1.62
C LEU A 209 -2.48 17.72 1.34
N ASP A 210 -3.23 17.83 0.23
CA ASP A 210 -4.08 16.74 -0.30
C ASP A 210 -3.29 15.66 -1.03
N CYS A 211 -2.01 15.91 -1.30
CA CYS A 211 -1.14 15.04 -2.09
C CYS A 211 -0.15 14.29 -1.19
N SER A 212 0.11 13.02 -1.51
CA SER A 212 1.09 12.21 -0.81
C SER A 212 2.50 12.79 -0.84
N LEU A 213 3.29 12.37 0.11
CA LEU A 213 4.70 12.72 0.23
C LEU A 213 5.53 12.17 -0.95
N ILE A 214 6.74 12.69 -1.08
CA ILE A 214 7.82 12.06 -1.83
C ILE A 214 8.89 11.69 -0.82
N SER A 215 9.28 10.42 -0.78
CA SER A 215 10.18 9.89 0.24
C SER A 215 11.20 8.94 -0.37
N ASP A 216 12.33 8.79 0.30
CA ASP A 216 13.18 7.63 0.19
C ASP A 216 12.71 6.58 1.20
N GLY A 217 12.92 5.31 0.91
CA GLY A 217 12.64 4.23 1.84
C GLY A 217 12.07 2.98 1.19
N GLY A 218 11.88 1.97 2.00
CA GLY A 218 11.31 0.70 1.56
C GLY A 218 10.94 -0.20 2.73
N ALA A 219 10.23 -1.28 2.40
CA ALA A 219 9.89 -2.32 3.35
C ALA A 219 10.08 -3.72 2.74
N ALA A 220 10.21 -4.72 3.59
CA ALA A 220 10.35 -6.11 3.21
C ALA A 220 9.59 -7.01 4.18
N PHE A 221 9.20 -8.19 3.68
CA PHE A 221 8.41 -9.18 4.43
C PHE A 221 8.91 -10.58 4.13
N VAL A 222 8.91 -11.43 5.14
CA VAL A 222 9.15 -12.86 4.98
C VAL A 222 7.80 -13.57 5.06
N VAL A 223 7.45 -14.28 3.98
CA VAL A 223 6.20 -15.05 3.87
C VAL A 223 6.55 -16.52 3.68
N THR A 224 5.88 -17.40 4.43
CA THR A 224 6.09 -18.86 4.33
C THR A 224 4.76 -19.61 4.47
N SER A 225 4.78 -20.93 4.38
CA SER A 225 3.58 -21.74 4.64
C SER A 225 3.16 -21.65 6.12
N ALA A 226 1.87 -21.82 6.40
CA ALA A 226 1.36 -21.85 7.76
C ALA A 226 1.98 -22.97 8.58
N GLU A 227 2.20 -24.14 7.96
CA GLU A 227 2.84 -25.31 8.57
C GLU A 227 4.30 -25.00 8.97
N ARG A 228 5.05 -24.33 8.07
CA ARG A 228 6.43 -23.93 8.38
C ARG A 228 6.49 -22.85 9.45
N ALA A 229 5.59 -21.87 9.43
CA ALA A 229 5.49 -20.86 10.48
C ALA A 229 5.27 -21.48 11.86
N GLN A 230 4.40 -22.49 11.94
CA GLN A 230 4.17 -23.27 13.14
C GLN A 230 5.40 -24.10 13.55
N ALA A 231 6.05 -24.78 12.60
CA ALA A 231 7.26 -25.56 12.87
C ALA A 231 8.43 -24.71 13.36
N LEU A 232 8.52 -23.47 12.90
CA LEU A 232 9.51 -22.49 13.37
C LEU A 232 9.16 -21.88 14.74
N GLY A 233 7.96 -22.14 15.26
CA GLY A 233 7.52 -21.59 16.55
C GLY A 233 7.34 -20.06 16.51
N VAL A 234 6.97 -19.48 15.35
CA VAL A 234 6.75 -18.03 15.25
C VAL A 234 5.64 -17.59 16.21
N PRO A 235 5.90 -16.66 17.14
CA PRO A 235 4.95 -16.39 18.22
C PRO A 235 3.68 -15.67 17.75
N LYS A 236 3.76 -14.84 16.72
CA LYS A 236 2.66 -14.01 16.22
C LYS A 236 2.64 -13.97 14.68
N PRO A 237 2.42 -15.10 14.02
CA PRO A 237 2.29 -15.12 12.56
C PRO A 237 1.03 -14.36 12.13
N VAL A 238 1.11 -13.63 11.02
CA VAL A 238 -0.04 -12.96 10.43
C VAL A 238 -0.42 -13.70 9.16
N TYR A 239 -1.62 -14.26 9.12
CA TYR A 239 -2.08 -15.12 8.04
C TYR A 239 -2.67 -14.34 6.88
N ILE A 240 -2.40 -14.77 5.65
CA ILE A 240 -3.08 -14.27 4.45
C ILE A 240 -4.38 -15.07 4.31
N LEU A 241 -5.51 -14.39 4.52
CA LEU A 241 -6.83 -15.02 4.54
C LEU A 241 -7.55 -14.92 3.20
N GLY A 242 -7.31 -13.84 2.46
CA GLY A 242 -7.94 -13.62 1.17
C GLY A 242 -7.17 -12.65 0.30
N GLY A 243 -7.33 -12.79 -1.00
CA GLY A 243 -6.73 -11.92 -2.00
C GLY A 243 -7.65 -11.74 -3.20
N GLY A 244 -7.65 -10.55 -3.78
CA GLY A 244 -8.40 -10.25 -4.99
C GLY A 244 -7.78 -9.10 -5.76
N GLU A 245 -7.91 -9.16 -7.09
CA GLU A 245 -7.36 -8.16 -8.00
C GLU A 245 -8.36 -7.84 -9.10
N CYS A 246 -8.29 -6.60 -9.61
CA CYS A 246 -9.06 -6.14 -10.75
C CYS A 246 -8.25 -5.12 -11.55
N TYR A 247 -8.19 -5.30 -12.85
CA TYR A 247 -7.49 -4.46 -13.81
C TYR A 247 -8.51 -4.00 -14.84
N THR A 248 -8.79 -2.70 -14.94
CA THR A 248 -9.92 -2.18 -15.73
C THR A 248 -9.50 -1.40 -16.96
N HIS A 249 -8.40 -0.66 -16.91
CA HIS A 249 -7.91 0.22 -17.97
C HIS A 249 -6.44 0.52 -17.76
N GLU A 250 -5.78 1.18 -18.67
CA GLU A 250 -4.45 1.78 -18.49
C GLU A 250 -4.56 3.31 -18.50
N HIS A 251 -5.38 3.84 -19.41
CA HIS A 251 -5.52 5.27 -19.65
C HIS A 251 -6.85 5.80 -19.11
N ILE A 252 -6.82 6.97 -18.46
CA ILE A 252 -7.98 7.55 -17.77
C ILE A 252 -9.20 7.73 -18.68
N PHE A 253 -9.01 8.02 -19.96
CA PHE A 253 -10.13 8.19 -20.93
C PHE A 253 -10.86 6.87 -21.24
N LEU A 254 -10.31 5.71 -20.84
CA LEU A 254 -10.95 4.41 -20.93
C LEU A 254 -11.49 3.92 -19.58
N MET A 255 -11.40 4.72 -18.54
CA MET A 255 -11.91 4.36 -17.21
C MET A 255 -13.44 4.16 -17.28
N PRO A 256 -13.98 2.98 -16.89
CA PRO A 256 -15.41 2.67 -17.06
C PRO A 256 -16.32 3.59 -16.24
N SER A 257 -15.90 4.03 -15.07
CA SER A 257 -16.60 4.96 -14.19
C SER A 257 -15.59 5.83 -13.44
N LEU A 258 -15.83 7.14 -13.38
CA LEU A 258 -14.96 8.07 -12.65
C LEU A 258 -15.24 8.11 -11.14
N THR A 259 -16.26 7.42 -10.64
CA THR A 259 -16.64 7.41 -9.22
C THR A 259 -16.70 6.01 -8.62
N THR A 260 -16.59 4.94 -9.43
CA THR A 260 -16.56 3.55 -8.98
C THR A 260 -15.42 2.83 -9.67
N THR A 261 -14.60 2.13 -8.92
CA THR A 261 -13.36 1.51 -9.39
C THR A 261 -13.39 -0.02 -9.33
N GLY A 262 -12.31 -0.65 -9.82
CA GLY A 262 -12.10 -2.09 -9.68
C GLY A 262 -11.91 -2.56 -8.23
N ALA A 263 -11.86 -1.65 -7.25
CA ALA A 263 -11.79 -1.99 -5.84
C ALA A 263 -13.02 -2.79 -5.37
N VAL A 264 -14.20 -2.52 -5.96
CA VAL A 264 -15.43 -3.31 -5.70
C VAL A 264 -15.21 -4.78 -6.02
N GLN A 265 -14.62 -5.08 -7.18
CA GLN A 265 -14.39 -6.46 -7.61
C GLN A 265 -13.23 -7.13 -6.86
N SER A 266 -12.13 -6.39 -6.62
CA SER A 266 -10.96 -6.92 -5.91
C SER A 266 -11.31 -7.24 -4.45
N SER A 267 -12.03 -6.34 -3.76
CA SER A 267 -12.45 -6.54 -2.37
C SER A 267 -13.47 -7.67 -2.24
N ALA A 268 -14.46 -7.75 -3.14
CA ALA A 268 -15.44 -8.83 -3.14
C ALA A 268 -14.79 -10.22 -3.24
N LYS A 269 -13.77 -10.38 -4.10
CA LYS A 269 -12.99 -11.62 -4.21
C LYS A 269 -12.21 -11.90 -2.92
N ALA A 270 -11.55 -10.88 -2.36
CA ALA A 270 -10.76 -11.02 -1.13
C ALA A 270 -11.64 -11.40 0.06
N TYR A 271 -12.78 -10.74 0.25
CA TYR A 271 -13.76 -11.06 1.29
C TYR A 271 -14.32 -12.47 1.14
N ALA A 272 -14.72 -12.86 -0.08
CA ALA A 272 -15.23 -14.20 -0.34
C ALA A 272 -14.20 -15.28 -0.02
N MET A 273 -12.93 -15.08 -0.34
CA MET A 273 -11.84 -16.01 -0.04
C MET A 273 -11.56 -16.07 1.48
N ALA A 274 -11.57 -14.93 2.16
CA ALA A 274 -11.36 -14.84 3.61
C ALA A 274 -12.57 -15.35 4.41
N GLY A 275 -13.77 -15.40 3.81
CA GLY A 275 -15.02 -15.76 4.50
C GLY A 275 -15.49 -14.68 5.46
N CYS A 276 -15.29 -13.39 5.11
CA CYS A 276 -15.66 -12.24 5.92
C CYS A 276 -16.34 -11.15 5.09
N THR A 277 -16.75 -10.08 5.76
CA THR A 277 -17.35 -8.87 5.16
C THR A 277 -16.58 -7.63 5.60
N ALA A 278 -16.82 -6.49 4.96
CA ALA A 278 -16.19 -5.21 5.34
C ALA A 278 -16.48 -4.81 6.81
N ARG A 279 -17.63 -5.22 7.36
CA ARG A 279 -18.05 -4.89 8.74
C ARG A 279 -17.24 -5.61 9.82
N GLU A 280 -16.57 -6.69 9.45
CA GLU A 280 -15.75 -7.51 10.36
C GLU A 280 -14.27 -7.09 10.36
N ILE A 281 -13.90 -6.12 9.53
CA ILE A 281 -12.53 -5.59 9.48
C ILE A 281 -12.31 -4.63 10.64
N ASP A 282 -11.29 -4.88 11.44
CA ASP A 282 -10.93 -4.07 12.63
C ASP A 282 -10.04 -2.88 12.29
N VAL A 283 -9.20 -3.01 11.27
CA VAL A 283 -8.25 -1.97 10.85
C VAL A 283 -7.93 -2.09 9.36
N ALA A 284 -7.79 -0.96 8.67
CA ALA A 284 -7.51 -0.93 7.24
C ALA A 284 -6.26 -0.11 6.88
N GLY A 285 -5.49 -0.63 5.92
CA GLY A 285 -4.49 0.12 5.16
C GLY A 285 -5.04 0.40 3.76
N VAL A 286 -5.37 1.65 3.48
CA VAL A 286 -5.98 2.08 2.22
C VAL A 286 -5.03 3.02 1.50
N TYR A 287 -4.74 2.75 0.23
CA TYR A 287 -3.81 3.57 -0.54
C TYR A 287 -4.29 5.02 -0.66
N ASP A 288 -3.48 5.95 -0.19
CA ASP A 288 -3.81 7.35 0.04
C ASP A 288 -2.87 8.31 -0.71
N CYS A 289 -2.63 8.06 -1.99
CA CYS A 289 -1.81 8.99 -2.79
C CYS A 289 -2.42 10.40 -2.91
N PHE A 290 -3.73 10.54 -2.77
CA PHE A 290 -4.49 11.79 -2.67
C PHE A 290 -5.67 11.60 -1.71
N THR A 291 -6.11 12.68 -1.08
CA THR A 291 -7.22 12.63 -0.11
C THR A 291 -8.52 12.10 -0.71
N GLY A 292 -8.86 12.48 -1.95
CA GLY A 292 -10.05 11.99 -2.65
C GLY A 292 -9.99 10.49 -2.96
N THR A 293 -8.80 9.92 -3.07
CA THR A 293 -8.62 8.47 -3.25
C THR A 293 -9.14 7.70 -2.05
N VAL A 294 -8.82 8.16 -0.84
CA VAL A 294 -9.29 7.50 0.40
C VAL A 294 -10.80 7.49 0.47
N ILE A 295 -11.46 8.63 0.18
CA ILE A 295 -12.93 8.74 0.17
C ILE A 295 -13.55 7.71 -0.78
N MET A 296 -13.08 7.64 -2.03
CA MET A 296 -13.59 6.69 -3.00
C MET A 296 -13.35 5.23 -2.59
N MET A 297 -12.18 4.94 -2.02
CA MET A 297 -11.85 3.57 -1.59
C MET A 297 -12.68 3.12 -0.38
N LEU A 298 -12.97 4.01 0.59
CA LEU A 298 -13.86 3.67 1.71
C LEU A 298 -15.24 3.20 1.22
N GLU A 299 -15.76 3.81 0.18
CA GLU A 299 -17.03 3.44 -0.47
C GLU A 299 -16.92 2.13 -1.25
N ASP A 300 -15.92 2.02 -2.15
CA ASP A 300 -15.77 0.87 -3.03
C ASP A 300 -15.36 -0.41 -2.29
N LEU A 301 -14.69 -0.29 -1.15
CA LEU A 301 -14.36 -1.39 -0.23
C LEU A 301 -15.53 -1.78 0.68
N GLY A 302 -16.62 -0.99 0.69
CA GLY A 302 -17.85 -1.30 1.42
C GLY A 302 -17.85 -0.85 2.90
N PHE A 303 -16.97 0.05 3.30
CA PHE A 303 -16.96 0.62 4.66
C PHE A 303 -18.07 1.64 4.88
N CYS A 304 -18.49 2.33 3.81
CA CYS A 304 -19.66 3.21 3.80
C CYS A 304 -20.39 3.13 2.46
N PRO A 305 -21.64 3.61 2.37
CA PRO A 305 -22.37 3.67 1.11
C PRO A 305 -21.69 4.60 0.08
N LYS A 306 -21.91 4.33 -1.22
CA LYS A 306 -21.42 5.19 -2.30
C LYS A 306 -22.00 6.61 -2.16
N GLY A 307 -21.11 7.61 -2.25
CA GLY A 307 -21.42 9.03 -2.07
C GLY A 307 -21.36 9.53 -0.62
N GLU A 308 -21.20 8.65 0.36
CA GLU A 308 -21.16 9.01 1.79
C GLU A 308 -19.72 9.09 2.35
N GLY A 309 -18.71 8.74 1.55
CA GLY A 309 -17.32 8.68 2.02
C GLY A 309 -16.79 10.01 2.56
N GLY A 310 -17.17 11.13 1.94
CA GLY A 310 -16.79 12.46 2.41
C GLY A 310 -17.34 12.76 3.80
N ARG A 311 -18.64 12.47 4.03
CA ARG A 311 -19.28 12.61 5.33
C ARG A 311 -18.70 11.65 6.37
N PHE A 312 -18.47 10.39 5.97
CA PHE A 312 -17.87 9.37 6.81
C PHE A 312 -16.52 9.82 7.38
N VAL A 313 -15.69 10.45 6.55
CA VAL A 313 -14.41 11.03 7.00
C VAL A 313 -14.62 12.26 7.87
N ALA A 314 -15.53 13.17 7.49
CA ALA A 314 -15.84 14.36 8.29
C ALA A 314 -16.38 14.00 9.69
N ASP A 315 -17.16 12.92 9.80
CA ASP A 315 -17.65 12.35 11.07
C ASP A 315 -16.55 11.53 11.81
N ARG A 316 -15.27 11.60 11.34
CA ARG A 316 -14.07 10.99 11.93
C ARG A 316 -14.13 9.47 12.07
N GLN A 317 -14.88 8.79 11.19
CA GLN A 317 -15.08 7.34 11.25
C GLN A 317 -13.81 6.51 10.91
N ILE A 318 -12.78 7.15 10.37
CA ILE A 318 -11.47 6.51 10.04
C ILE A 318 -10.42 6.68 11.15
N THR A 319 -10.78 7.24 12.31
CA THR A 319 -9.88 7.40 13.47
C THR A 319 -9.90 6.16 14.36
N TYR A 320 -9.00 6.11 15.38
CA TYR A 320 -8.92 4.99 16.33
C TYR A 320 -10.21 4.65 17.07
N GLY A 321 -11.12 5.62 17.24
CA GLY A 321 -12.42 5.43 17.88
C GLY A 321 -13.59 5.40 16.90
N GLY A 322 -13.31 5.45 15.60
CA GLY A 322 -14.32 5.43 14.55
C GLY A 322 -14.71 4.02 14.13
N ALA A 323 -15.53 3.93 13.08
CA ALA A 323 -16.06 2.67 12.58
C ALA A 323 -14.97 1.77 11.97
N ILE A 324 -13.94 2.37 11.33
CA ILE A 324 -12.81 1.65 10.74
C ILE A 324 -11.53 2.49 10.88
N PRO A 325 -10.67 2.24 11.87
CA PRO A 325 -9.34 2.85 11.92
C PRO A 325 -8.57 2.60 10.64
N CYS A 326 -8.19 3.68 9.94
CA CYS A 326 -7.57 3.60 8.63
C CYS A 326 -6.21 4.31 8.64
N ASN A 327 -5.19 3.72 8.00
CA ASN A 327 -3.85 4.29 7.85
C ASN A 327 -3.26 4.79 9.18
N THR A 328 -3.32 3.94 10.20
CA THR A 328 -2.97 4.28 11.61
C THR A 328 -1.54 4.74 11.81
N HIS A 329 -0.65 4.55 10.84
CA HIS A 329 0.73 5.08 10.84
C HIS A 329 0.83 6.50 10.22
N GLY A 330 -0.24 7.00 9.59
CA GLY A 330 -0.25 8.29 8.91
C GLY A 330 -0.21 8.22 7.38
N GLY A 331 -0.28 7.02 6.82
CA GLY A 331 -0.41 6.80 5.38
C GLY A 331 0.73 7.33 4.51
N LEU A 332 0.50 7.40 3.22
CA LEU A 332 1.40 8.02 2.24
C LEU A 332 1.37 9.55 2.34
N LEU A 333 0.28 10.11 2.90
CA LEU A 333 0.11 11.55 3.09
C LEU A 333 1.00 12.12 4.21
N SER A 334 1.37 11.31 5.21
CA SER A 334 2.13 11.83 6.36
C SER A 334 3.26 10.94 6.86
N PHE A 335 3.20 9.61 6.67
CA PHE A 335 4.29 8.72 7.08
C PHE A 335 5.42 8.72 6.05
N ALA A 336 5.19 8.17 4.85
CA ALA A 336 6.17 8.13 3.76
C ALA A 336 5.55 7.60 2.46
N HIS A 337 6.03 8.05 1.30
CA HIS A 337 5.66 7.53 -0.01
C HIS A 337 6.88 7.38 -0.91
N SER A 338 7.36 6.17 -1.09
CA SER A 338 8.50 5.83 -1.94
C SER A 338 8.08 5.32 -3.34
N GLY A 339 6.96 5.80 -3.87
CA GLY A 339 6.46 5.42 -5.19
C GLY A 339 5.79 4.04 -5.22
N MET A 340 6.12 3.21 -6.22
CA MET A 340 5.52 1.88 -6.39
C MET A 340 5.56 0.99 -5.14
N PRO A 341 6.65 0.92 -4.37
CA PRO A 341 6.68 0.16 -3.12
C PRO A 341 5.95 0.81 -1.94
N GLY A 342 5.41 2.04 -2.09
CA GLY A 342 4.83 2.81 -0.98
C GLY A 342 3.78 2.06 -0.16
N SER A 343 2.92 1.27 -0.81
CA SER A 343 1.89 0.49 -0.12
C SER A 343 2.46 -0.61 0.81
N LEU A 344 3.72 -0.99 0.69
CA LEU A 344 4.36 -1.88 1.65
C LEU A 344 4.40 -1.30 3.07
N PHE A 345 4.37 0.04 3.20
CA PHE A 345 4.26 0.67 4.52
C PHE A 345 2.91 0.44 5.19
N HIS A 346 1.82 0.34 4.42
CA HIS A 346 0.52 -0.07 4.93
C HIS A 346 0.57 -1.52 5.44
N PHE A 347 1.21 -2.42 4.69
CA PHE A 347 1.40 -3.80 5.14
C PHE A 347 2.24 -3.88 6.42
N ASP A 348 3.34 -3.11 6.56
CA ASP A 348 4.16 -3.09 7.79
C ASP A 348 3.31 -2.64 8.99
N GLU A 349 2.52 -1.57 8.84
CA GLU A 349 1.62 -1.13 9.90
C GLU A 349 0.57 -2.18 10.26
N ILE A 350 -0.11 -2.75 9.26
CA ILE A 350 -1.16 -3.75 9.50
C ILE A 350 -0.60 -5.02 10.16
N VAL A 351 0.56 -5.51 9.72
CA VAL A 351 1.22 -6.65 10.36
C VAL A 351 1.51 -6.36 11.83
N ARG A 352 2.02 -5.15 12.15
CA ARG A 352 2.30 -4.74 13.54
C ARG A 352 1.03 -4.53 14.36
N GLN A 353 -0.05 -4.03 13.76
CA GLN A 353 -1.36 -3.92 14.42
C GLN A 353 -1.89 -5.31 14.83
N LEU A 354 -1.87 -6.28 13.92
CA LEU A 354 -2.32 -7.65 14.18
C LEU A 354 -1.43 -8.40 15.18
N ARG A 355 -0.17 -7.99 15.32
CA ARG A 355 0.77 -8.51 16.32
C ARG A 355 0.67 -7.80 17.68
N GLY A 356 -0.05 -6.68 17.78
CA GLY A 356 -0.13 -5.85 18.99
C GLY A 356 1.17 -5.11 19.29
N GLU A 357 1.89 -4.67 18.27
CA GLU A 357 3.23 -4.04 18.37
C GLU A 357 3.20 -2.52 18.15
N CYS A 358 2.01 -1.92 18.04
CA CYS A 358 1.86 -0.51 17.65
C CYS A 358 1.89 0.48 18.82
N GLY A 359 1.96 0.04 20.08
CA GLY A 359 2.07 0.92 21.26
C GLY A 359 0.93 1.94 21.32
N ALA A 360 1.24 3.24 21.36
CA ALA A 360 0.25 4.31 21.50
C ALA A 360 -0.73 4.45 20.30
N ARG A 361 -0.45 3.82 19.18
CA ARG A 361 -1.32 3.79 17.99
C ARG A 361 -2.01 2.44 17.80
N GLN A 362 -1.94 1.54 18.80
CA GLN A 362 -2.55 0.23 18.71
C GLN A 362 -4.08 0.32 18.66
N VAL A 363 -4.68 -0.32 17.66
CA VAL A 363 -6.11 -0.58 17.61
C VAL A 363 -6.41 -1.77 18.53
N ALA A 364 -7.22 -1.51 19.55
CA ALA A 364 -7.52 -2.53 20.56
C ALA A 364 -8.31 -3.70 19.93
N GLY A 365 -7.87 -4.92 20.17
CA GLY A 365 -8.56 -6.13 19.70
C GLY A 365 -8.49 -6.35 18.18
N ALA A 366 -7.57 -5.72 17.47
CA ALA A 366 -7.41 -5.92 16.02
C ALA A 366 -6.95 -7.36 15.72
N GLU A 367 -7.82 -8.12 15.07
CA GLU A 367 -7.58 -9.52 14.66
C GLU A 367 -7.75 -9.73 13.15
N LEU A 368 -8.58 -8.92 12.50
CA LEU A 368 -8.88 -9.00 11.08
C LEU A 368 -8.61 -7.65 10.41
N ALA A 369 -7.83 -7.66 9.34
CA ALA A 369 -7.41 -6.43 8.68
C ALA A 369 -7.49 -6.52 7.15
N LEU A 370 -7.65 -5.35 6.51
CA LEU A 370 -7.61 -5.22 5.06
C LEU A 370 -6.45 -4.30 4.68
N VAL A 371 -5.69 -4.70 3.64
CA VAL A 371 -4.83 -3.77 2.91
C VAL A 371 -5.29 -3.69 1.46
N HIS A 372 -5.55 -2.47 1.02
CA HIS A 372 -5.91 -2.18 -0.36
C HIS A 372 -4.86 -1.29 -1.01
N SER A 373 -4.38 -1.71 -2.16
CA SER A 373 -3.38 -1.02 -2.97
C SER A 373 -3.94 -0.72 -4.35
N LEU A 374 -3.66 0.45 -4.88
CA LEU A 374 -4.08 0.86 -6.21
C LEU A 374 -2.96 1.54 -7.00
N GLY A 375 -3.09 1.55 -8.33
CA GLY A 375 -2.12 2.18 -9.20
C GLY A 375 -2.69 2.59 -10.56
N GLY A 376 -1.85 3.27 -11.36
CA GLY A 376 -2.18 3.62 -12.73
C GLY A 376 -3.41 4.53 -12.89
N GLY A 377 -3.67 5.46 -11.94
CA GLY A 377 -4.89 6.28 -12.02
C GLY A 377 -6.17 5.46 -11.85
N PHE A 378 -6.22 4.59 -10.83
CA PHE A 378 -7.27 3.60 -10.55
C PHE A 378 -7.33 2.40 -11.50
N ALA A 379 -6.40 2.27 -12.42
CA ALA A 379 -6.37 1.19 -13.41
C ALA A 379 -6.21 -0.21 -12.79
N THR A 380 -5.39 -0.29 -11.75
CA THR A 380 -5.02 -1.54 -11.08
C THR A 380 -5.44 -1.48 -9.61
N GLN A 381 -6.14 -2.51 -9.16
CA GLN A 381 -6.69 -2.61 -7.81
C GLN A 381 -6.35 -3.98 -7.23
N ALA A 382 -5.77 -4.02 -6.04
CA ALA A 382 -5.45 -5.26 -5.35
C ALA A 382 -5.79 -5.14 -3.87
N THR A 383 -6.48 -6.15 -3.35
CA THR A 383 -6.92 -6.22 -1.95
C THR A 383 -6.38 -7.50 -1.32
N THR A 384 -5.87 -7.40 -0.11
CA THR A 384 -5.41 -8.53 0.71
C THR A 384 -6.07 -8.45 2.07
N ILE A 385 -6.67 -9.56 2.52
CA ILE A 385 -7.21 -9.71 3.88
C ILE A 385 -6.18 -10.48 4.70
N LEU A 386 -5.84 -9.90 5.84
CA LEU A 386 -4.88 -10.43 6.81
C LEU A 386 -5.57 -10.72 8.14
N GLY A 387 -5.08 -11.70 8.86
CA GLY A 387 -5.63 -12.02 10.18
C GLY A 387 -4.57 -12.51 11.17
N SER A 388 -4.86 -12.32 12.45
CA SER A 388 -4.09 -12.89 13.55
C SER A 388 -4.31 -14.41 13.66
N ALA A 389 -3.60 -15.08 14.55
CA ALA A 389 -3.81 -16.51 14.83
C ALA A 389 -5.22 -16.81 15.36
N ALA A 390 -5.95 -15.82 15.88
CA ALA A 390 -7.32 -16.01 16.36
C ALA A 390 -8.35 -16.18 15.23
N THR A 391 -7.98 -15.83 13.99
CA THR A 391 -8.88 -15.90 12.81
C THR A 391 -8.75 -17.20 12.00
N VAL A 392 -7.91 -18.16 12.42
CA VAL A 392 -7.53 -19.37 11.66
C VAL A 392 -8.08 -20.64 12.31
#